data_f4a8088ba430b503dc4959cb5a8cca87
#
_entry.id   f4a8088ba430b503dc4959cb5a8cca87
#
_cell.length_a   1.000
_cell.length_b   1.000
_cell.length_c   1.000
_cell.angle_alpha   90.00
_cell.angle_beta   90.00
_cell.angle_gamma   90.00
#
_symmetry.space_group_name_H-M   'P 1'
#
loop_
_entity.id
_entity.type
_entity.pdbx_description
1 polymer ?
#
loop_
_entity_poly.entity_id
_entity_poly.type
_entity_poly.pdbx_seq_one_letter_code
_entity_poly.pdbx_strand_id
1 'polypeptide(L)'
;MNTYHELVEKFASTLKNGRQIPLGGVAPLSHPVLPDNAPNVLIFSPHPDDEVIIGGLPIRMMRECGMRVINIAVTQGSKRDRQEERLMELENCCQHIGFDLITTREGTGLERINRKTRDEDPSHWEECVECIAGILGSTKPHSIFFPHDNDWNSTHIGTHLLV
;
A
#
# COMPACT_ATOMS: atom_id res chain seq x y z
N MET A 1 5.46 -36.79 -24.54
CA MET A 1 5.26 -36.18 -23.21
C MET A 1 4.67 -34.80 -23.44
N ASN A 2 3.68 -34.37 -22.66
CA ASN A 2 3.04 -33.08 -22.90
C ASN A 2 3.93 -31.97 -22.31
N THR A 3 4.45 -31.07 -23.15
CA THR A 3 5.32 -29.95 -22.74
C THR A 3 4.71 -29.06 -21.68
N TYR A 4 3.38 -28.99 -21.61
CA TYR A 4 2.67 -28.26 -20.56
C TYR A 4 2.81 -28.94 -19.18
N HIS A 5 2.73 -30.26 -19.12
CA HIS A 5 2.98 -31.01 -17.88
C HIS A 5 4.42 -30.82 -17.37
N GLU A 6 5.40 -30.87 -18.26
CA GLU A 6 6.80 -30.61 -17.89
C GLU A 6 7.00 -29.20 -17.35
N LEU A 7 6.32 -28.20 -17.92
CA LEU A 7 6.36 -26.81 -17.42
C LEU A 7 5.77 -26.72 -16.01
N VAL A 8 4.58 -27.31 -15.79
CA VAL A 8 3.93 -27.32 -14.47
C VAL A 8 4.80 -28.03 -13.42
N GLU A 9 5.41 -29.17 -13.75
CA GLU A 9 6.30 -29.89 -12.85
C GLU A 9 7.54 -29.07 -12.48
N LYS A 10 8.13 -28.33 -13.44
CA LYS A 10 9.25 -27.43 -13.16
C LYS A 10 8.86 -26.30 -12.19
N PHE A 11 7.70 -25.67 -12.38
CA PHE A 11 7.19 -24.66 -11.45
C PHE A 11 6.91 -25.24 -10.06
N ALA A 12 6.28 -26.39 -9.98
CA ALA A 12 6.01 -27.07 -8.71
C ALA A 12 7.31 -27.41 -7.95
N SER A 13 8.31 -27.91 -8.69
CA SER A 13 9.65 -28.20 -8.13
C SER A 13 10.33 -26.93 -7.63
N THR A 14 10.29 -25.85 -8.42
CA THR A 14 10.88 -24.55 -8.04
C THR A 14 10.23 -24.00 -6.75
N LEU A 15 8.90 -24.04 -6.65
CA LEU A 15 8.20 -23.62 -5.44
C LEU A 15 8.54 -24.48 -4.23
N LYS A 16 8.63 -25.81 -4.41
CA LYS A 16 9.02 -26.75 -3.34
C LYS A 16 10.43 -26.46 -2.85
N ASN A 17 11.36 -26.24 -3.76
CA ASN A 17 12.74 -25.92 -3.41
C ASN A 17 12.86 -24.53 -2.76
N GLY A 18 12.11 -23.54 -3.26
CA GLY A 18 12.05 -22.19 -2.70
C GLY A 18 11.62 -22.16 -1.23
N ARG A 19 10.72 -23.06 -0.81
CA ARG A 19 10.29 -23.18 0.60
C ARG A 19 11.41 -23.61 1.56
N GLN A 20 12.50 -24.16 1.05
CA GLN A 20 13.68 -24.56 1.83
C GLN A 20 14.70 -23.43 1.97
N ILE A 21 14.55 -22.37 1.20
CA ILE A 21 15.42 -21.19 1.27
C ILE A 21 14.95 -20.33 2.44
N PRO A 22 15.84 -19.97 3.39
CA PRO A 22 15.47 -19.08 4.48
C PRO A 22 14.92 -17.74 3.92
N LEU A 23 13.78 -17.31 4.43
CA LEU A 23 13.26 -15.98 4.13
C LEU A 23 14.15 -14.93 4.81
N GLY A 24 14.47 -13.85 4.09
CA GLY A 24 15.35 -12.81 4.59
C GLY A 24 16.82 -13.08 4.34
N GLY A 25 17.70 -12.42 5.10
CA GLY A 25 19.16 -12.53 4.94
C GLY A 25 19.70 -11.77 3.72
N VAL A 26 18.87 -11.07 2.98
CA VAL A 26 19.29 -10.15 1.92
C VAL A 26 19.64 -8.81 2.57
N ALA A 27 20.81 -8.27 2.24
CA ALA A 27 21.18 -6.95 2.74
C ALA A 27 20.13 -5.91 2.30
N PRO A 28 19.70 -5.01 3.21
CA PRO A 28 18.78 -3.94 2.85
C PRO A 28 19.35 -3.14 1.66
N LEU A 29 18.50 -2.81 0.70
CA LEU A 29 18.89 -1.91 -0.38
C LEU A 29 19.14 -0.52 0.21
N SER A 30 20.23 0.14 -0.22
CA SER A 30 20.46 1.53 0.16
C SER A 30 19.35 2.41 -0.39
N HIS A 31 18.80 3.28 0.46
CA HIS A 31 17.84 4.28 0.04
C HIS A 31 18.55 5.52 -0.52
N PRO A 32 18.00 6.20 -1.52
CA PRO A 32 18.57 7.45 -1.99
C PRO A 32 18.44 8.53 -0.91
N VAL A 33 19.45 9.38 -0.80
CA VAL A 33 19.33 10.59 0.01
C VAL A 33 18.51 11.61 -0.79
N LEU A 34 17.33 11.93 -0.30
CA LEU A 34 16.43 12.87 -0.94
C LEU A 34 16.62 14.28 -0.36
N PRO A 35 16.53 15.34 -1.16
CA PRO A 35 16.52 16.71 -0.65
C PRO A 35 15.22 17.00 0.14
N ASP A 36 15.27 17.96 1.05
CA ASP A 36 14.12 18.33 1.90
C ASP A 36 12.89 18.77 1.07
N ASN A 37 13.11 19.35 -0.10
CA ASN A 37 12.08 19.79 -1.03
C ASN A 37 11.78 18.77 -2.13
N ALA A 38 12.13 17.51 -1.96
CA ALA A 38 11.78 16.46 -2.91
C ALA A 38 10.27 16.42 -3.16
N PRO A 39 9.81 16.31 -4.43
CA PRO A 39 8.38 16.22 -4.74
C PRO A 39 7.77 14.96 -4.10
N ASN A 40 6.60 15.11 -3.47
CA ASN A 40 5.89 14.00 -2.84
C ASN A 40 5.10 13.16 -3.87
N VAL A 41 5.16 11.86 -3.69
CA VAL A 41 4.30 10.86 -4.37
C VAL A 41 3.53 10.14 -3.27
N LEU A 42 2.20 10.13 -3.36
CA LEU A 42 1.37 9.39 -2.40
C LEU A 42 0.88 8.08 -3.01
N ILE A 43 0.87 7.04 -2.19
CA ILE A 43 0.21 5.78 -2.48
C ILE A 43 -0.92 5.64 -1.46
N PHE A 44 -2.17 5.59 -1.91
CA PHE A 44 -3.30 5.29 -1.04
C PHE A 44 -3.52 3.78 -1.01
N SER A 45 -2.99 3.13 0.02
CA SER A 45 -3.09 1.68 0.22
C SER A 45 -4.34 1.35 1.02
N PRO A 46 -5.35 0.70 0.40
CA PRO A 46 -6.56 0.26 1.11
C PRO A 46 -6.25 -0.64 2.30
N HIS A 47 -5.29 -1.53 2.15
CA HIS A 47 -4.85 -2.46 3.20
C HIS A 47 -3.32 -2.47 3.30
N PRO A 48 -2.75 -2.91 4.43
CA PRO A 48 -1.35 -3.27 4.54
C PRO A 48 -1.03 -4.41 3.57
N ASP A 49 -0.08 -4.23 2.68
CA ASP A 49 0.42 -5.04 1.56
C ASP A 49 0.22 -4.39 0.17
N ASP A 50 -0.78 -3.53 0.00
CA ASP A 50 -1.04 -2.87 -1.29
C ASP A 50 0.14 -1.98 -1.75
N GLU A 51 0.88 -1.37 -0.82
CA GLU A 51 2.04 -0.51 -1.11
C GLU A 51 3.17 -1.25 -1.84
N VAL A 52 3.33 -2.54 -1.57
CA VAL A 52 4.35 -3.36 -2.26
C VAL A 52 3.82 -3.96 -3.55
N ILE A 53 2.52 -4.29 -3.62
CA ILE A 53 1.90 -4.83 -4.83
C ILE A 53 2.05 -3.84 -5.99
N ILE A 54 1.83 -2.54 -5.74
CA ILE A 54 1.96 -1.49 -6.75
C ILE A 54 3.30 -0.75 -6.69
N GLY A 55 4.18 -1.10 -5.73
CA GLY A 55 5.39 -0.36 -5.36
C GLY A 55 6.43 -0.20 -6.47
N GLY A 56 6.37 -0.98 -7.53
CA GLY A 56 7.41 -0.99 -8.57
C GLY A 56 7.63 0.38 -9.23
N LEU A 57 6.58 1.08 -9.64
CA LEU A 57 6.71 2.42 -10.23
C LEU A 57 7.06 3.48 -9.17
N PRO A 58 6.43 3.55 -8.00
CA PRO A 58 6.85 4.45 -6.93
C PRO A 58 8.32 4.30 -6.52
N ILE A 59 8.85 3.06 -6.40
CA ILE A 59 10.28 2.82 -6.12
C ILE A 59 11.16 3.43 -7.22
N ARG A 60 10.76 3.30 -8.49
CA ARG A 60 11.50 3.92 -9.60
C ARG A 60 11.43 5.45 -9.54
N MET A 61 10.28 6.02 -9.21
CA MET A 61 10.14 7.48 -9.03
C MET A 61 11.06 7.98 -7.90
N MET A 62 11.17 7.24 -6.81
CA MET A 62 12.10 7.57 -5.73
C MET A 62 13.56 7.48 -6.19
N ARG A 63 13.96 6.40 -6.87
CA ARG A 63 15.37 6.15 -7.21
C ARG A 63 15.84 6.87 -8.46
N GLU A 64 14.98 6.99 -9.47
CA GLU A 64 15.33 7.54 -10.77
C GLU A 64 14.99 9.04 -10.89
N CYS A 65 13.95 9.49 -10.16
CA CYS A 65 13.48 10.88 -10.22
C CYS A 65 13.70 11.67 -8.93
N GLY A 66 14.24 11.06 -7.87
CA GLY A 66 14.49 11.73 -6.60
C GLY A 66 13.22 12.19 -5.87
N MET A 67 12.11 11.47 -6.03
CA MET A 67 10.82 11.79 -5.41
C MET A 67 10.68 11.11 -4.06
N ARG A 68 10.01 11.77 -3.13
CA ARG A 68 9.66 11.21 -1.81
C ARG A 68 8.36 10.40 -1.93
N VAL A 69 8.41 9.12 -1.62
CA VAL A 69 7.22 8.27 -1.62
C VAL A 69 6.66 8.16 -0.22
N ILE A 70 5.38 8.46 -0.06
CA ILE A 70 4.64 8.38 1.20
C ILE A 70 3.48 7.41 1.02
N ASN A 71 3.48 6.34 1.78
CA ASN A 71 2.35 5.41 1.82
C ASN A 71 1.29 5.94 2.78
N ILE A 72 0.06 6.06 2.30
CA ILE A 72 -1.12 6.43 3.09
C ILE A 72 -1.88 5.15 3.41
N ALA A 73 -1.78 4.69 4.65
CA ALA A 73 -2.51 3.53 5.14
C ALA A 73 -3.99 3.89 5.36
N VAL A 74 -4.84 3.61 4.37
CA VAL A 74 -6.25 4.01 4.42
C VAL A 74 -7.01 3.21 5.47
N THR A 75 -6.86 1.88 5.49
CA THR A 75 -7.41 1.01 6.55
C THR A 75 -6.36 0.03 7.05
N GLN A 76 -6.61 -0.61 8.21
CA GLN A 76 -5.80 -1.72 8.72
C GLN A 76 -6.48 -3.09 8.47
N GLY A 77 -7.50 -3.12 7.59
CA GLY A 77 -8.32 -4.30 7.35
C GLY A 77 -9.41 -4.51 8.39
N SER A 78 -10.34 -5.43 8.11
CA SER A 78 -11.55 -5.65 8.91
C SER A 78 -11.35 -6.50 10.18
N LYS A 79 -10.25 -7.25 10.28
CA LYS A 79 -9.95 -8.13 11.44
C LYS A 79 -9.25 -7.31 12.53
N ARG A 80 -10.04 -6.82 13.50
CA ARG A 80 -9.54 -5.93 14.58
C ARG A 80 -8.44 -6.55 15.43
N ASP A 81 -8.52 -7.84 15.68
CA ASP A 81 -7.52 -8.61 16.44
C ASP A 81 -6.16 -8.70 15.77
N ARG A 82 -6.08 -8.38 14.47
CA ARG A 82 -4.83 -8.39 13.71
C ARG A 82 -4.33 -7.01 13.30
N GLN A 83 -5.06 -5.93 13.61
CA GLN A 83 -4.72 -4.60 13.11
C GLN A 83 -3.37 -4.10 13.64
N GLU A 84 -3.05 -4.34 14.91
CA GLU A 84 -1.77 -3.96 15.52
C GLU A 84 -0.59 -4.69 14.86
N GLU A 85 -0.71 -6.02 14.68
CA GLU A 85 0.31 -6.83 14.00
C GLU A 85 0.53 -6.36 12.54
N ARG A 86 -0.55 -6.11 11.81
CA ARG A 86 -0.49 -5.63 10.43
C ARG A 86 0.10 -4.23 10.32
N LEU A 87 -0.15 -3.34 11.29
CA LEU A 87 0.49 -2.03 11.32
C LEU A 87 2.01 -2.17 11.49
N MET A 88 2.48 -3.04 12.40
CA MET A 88 3.92 -3.30 12.56
C MET A 88 4.55 -3.89 11.29
N GLU A 89 3.84 -4.82 10.62
CA GLU A 89 4.29 -5.38 9.34
C GLU A 89 4.42 -4.28 8.28
N LEU A 90 3.45 -3.38 8.19
CA LEU A 90 3.44 -2.26 7.27
C LEU A 90 4.57 -1.25 7.55
N GLU A 91 4.80 -0.89 8.82
CA GLU A 91 5.90 -0.01 9.23
C GLU A 91 7.25 -0.60 8.85
N ASN A 92 7.47 -1.89 9.15
CA ASN A 92 8.69 -2.61 8.76
C ASN A 92 8.86 -2.65 7.25
N CYS A 93 7.78 -2.89 6.50
CA CYS A 93 7.79 -2.90 5.05
C CYS A 93 8.18 -1.54 4.48
N CYS A 94 7.49 -0.48 4.89
CA CYS A 94 7.78 0.89 4.45
C CYS A 94 9.23 1.29 4.77
N GLN A 95 9.70 0.98 5.97
CA GLN A 95 11.10 1.20 6.36
C GLN A 95 12.07 0.45 5.45
N HIS A 96 11.78 -0.81 5.12
CA HIS A 96 12.65 -1.65 4.29
C HIS A 96 12.75 -1.12 2.84
N ILE A 97 11.64 -0.65 2.26
CA ILE A 97 11.62 -0.15 0.88
C ILE A 97 11.95 1.34 0.76
N GLY A 98 12.01 2.08 1.87
CA GLY A 98 12.34 3.50 1.92
C GLY A 98 11.15 4.43 1.68
N PHE A 99 9.94 4.00 2.00
CA PHE A 99 8.75 4.82 1.96
C PHE A 99 8.46 5.44 3.32
N ASP A 100 8.04 6.70 3.33
CA ASP A 100 7.41 7.28 4.50
C ASP A 100 6.01 6.68 4.69
N LEU A 101 5.47 6.73 5.90
CA LEU A 101 4.15 6.20 6.24
C LEU A 101 3.30 7.26 6.95
N ILE A 102 2.07 7.42 6.50
CA ILE A 102 1.02 8.18 7.19
C ILE A 102 -0.18 7.25 7.39
N THR A 103 -0.61 7.06 8.62
CA THR A 103 -1.90 6.43 8.94
C THR A 103 -3.01 7.49 8.89
N THR A 104 -4.18 7.15 8.34
CA THR A 104 -5.33 8.08 8.23
C THR A 104 -5.90 8.49 9.58
N ARG A 105 -5.70 7.68 10.61
CA ARG A 105 -5.93 8.01 12.03
C ARG A 105 -4.69 7.57 12.81
N GLU A 106 -4.32 8.31 13.83
CA GLU A 106 -3.14 8.02 14.64
C GLU A 106 -3.14 6.57 15.15
N GLY A 107 -2.13 5.80 14.74
CA GLY A 107 -1.97 4.38 15.10
C GLY A 107 -3.04 3.43 14.55
N THR A 108 -3.95 3.92 13.71
CA THR A 108 -5.05 3.12 13.15
C THR A 108 -5.36 3.54 11.70
N GLY A 109 -6.49 3.12 11.16
CA GLY A 109 -6.98 3.50 9.83
C GLY A 109 -8.44 3.87 9.86
N LEU A 110 -8.95 4.36 8.73
CA LEU A 110 -10.39 4.53 8.52
C LEU A 110 -11.07 3.16 8.50
N GLU A 111 -12.33 3.12 8.87
CA GLU A 111 -13.15 1.90 8.86
C GLU A 111 -14.32 2.05 7.89
N ARG A 112 -14.87 0.92 7.44
CA ARG A 112 -16.07 0.86 6.59
C ARG A 112 -15.95 1.64 5.27
N ILE A 113 -14.77 1.66 4.67
CA ILE A 113 -14.50 2.37 3.42
C ILE A 113 -14.99 1.52 2.25
N ASN A 114 -16.23 1.77 1.82
CA ASN A 114 -16.85 1.06 0.71
C ASN A 114 -18.05 1.86 0.16
N ARG A 115 -18.54 1.50 -1.03
CA ARG A 115 -19.66 2.17 -1.70
C ARG A 115 -20.93 2.18 -0.87
N LYS A 116 -21.23 1.06 -0.19
CA LYS A 116 -22.41 0.95 0.65
C LYS A 116 -22.42 1.98 1.79
N THR A 117 -21.29 2.12 2.48
CA THR A 117 -21.14 3.11 3.56
C THR A 117 -21.31 4.53 3.04
N ARG A 118 -20.74 4.84 1.85
CA ARG A 118 -20.93 6.16 1.23
C ARG A 118 -22.40 6.51 1.03
N ASP A 119 -23.21 5.53 0.61
CA ASP A 119 -24.61 5.75 0.27
C ASP A 119 -25.53 5.71 1.52
N GLU A 120 -25.19 4.91 2.54
CA GLU A 120 -26.04 4.69 3.73
C GLU A 120 -25.62 5.53 4.97
N ASP A 121 -24.37 6.00 5.03
CA ASP A 121 -23.82 6.78 6.17
C ASP A 121 -23.01 7.99 5.66
N PRO A 122 -23.68 8.99 5.05
CA PRO A 122 -23.00 10.15 4.46
C PRO A 122 -22.15 10.93 5.46
N SER A 123 -22.59 11.01 6.73
CA SER A 123 -21.84 11.76 7.77
C SER A 123 -20.48 11.13 8.04
N HIS A 124 -20.44 9.81 8.23
CA HIS A 124 -19.18 9.09 8.38
C HIS A 124 -18.29 9.21 7.13
N TRP A 125 -18.92 9.16 5.95
CA TRP A 125 -18.18 9.30 4.69
C TRP A 125 -17.54 10.68 4.57
N GLU A 126 -18.27 11.75 4.94
CA GLU A 126 -17.73 13.12 4.89
C GLU A 126 -16.54 13.31 5.85
N GLU A 127 -16.58 12.76 7.07
CA GLU A 127 -15.42 12.74 7.97
C GLU A 127 -14.20 12.04 7.34
N CYS A 128 -14.43 10.96 6.60
CA CYS A 128 -13.36 10.25 5.89
C CYS A 128 -12.80 11.10 4.74
N VAL A 129 -13.65 11.79 3.98
CA VAL A 129 -13.24 12.72 2.92
C VAL A 129 -12.40 13.87 3.49
N GLU A 130 -12.83 14.47 4.59
CA GLU A 130 -12.08 15.53 5.27
C GLU A 130 -10.70 15.06 5.71
N CYS A 131 -10.59 13.83 6.21
CA CYS A 131 -9.30 13.24 6.59
C CYS A 131 -8.36 13.16 5.37
N ILE A 132 -8.84 12.61 4.24
CA ILE A 132 -8.03 12.50 3.02
C ILE A 132 -7.70 13.88 2.45
N ALA A 133 -8.64 14.81 2.42
CA ALA A 133 -8.40 16.18 1.98
C ALA A 133 -7.33 16.88 2.83
N GLY A 134 -7.33 16.65 4.14
CA GLY A 134 -6.29 17.15 5.05
C GLY A 134 -4.90 16.61 4.72
N ILE A 135 -4.79 15.31 4.43
CA ILE A 135 -3.54 14.68 4.01
C ILE A 135 -3.05 15.26 2.68
N LEU A 136 -3.93 15.37 1.68
CA LEU A 136 -3.59 15.98 0.38
C LEU A 136 -3.15 17.42 0.52
N GLY A 137 -3.86 18.20 1.34
CA GLY A 137 -3.55 19.62 1.60
C GLY A 137 -2.20 19.83 2.30
N SER A 138 -1.85 18.96 3.24
CA SER A 138 -0.59 19.04 3.99
C SER A 138 0.61 18.53 3.19
N THR A 139 0.45 17.46 2.44
CA THR A 139 1.54 16.81 1.69
C THR A 139 1.77 17.41 0.32
N LYS A 140 0.76 18.07 -0.29
CA LYS A 140 0.80 18.70 -1.62
C LYS A 140 1.48 17.81 -2.66
N PRO A 141 0.95 16.61 -2.93
CA PRO A 141 1.63 15.62 -3.76
C PRO A 141 1.76 16.09 -5.21
N HIS A 142 2.87 15.70 -5.85
CA HIS A 142 3.08 15.85 -7.28
C HIS A 142 2.32 14.76 -8.05
N SER A 143 2.23 13.56 -7.48
CA SER A 143 1.54 12.40 -8.07
C SER A 143 0.86 11.59 -6.98
N ILE A 144 -0.27 10.98 -7.33
CA ILE A 144 -1.01 10.08 -6.43
C ILE A 144 -1.28 8.75 -7.13
N PHE A 145 -1.23 7.67 -6.37
CA PHE A 145 -1.60 6.31 -6.77
C PHE A 145 -2.72 5.84 -5.86
N PHE A 146 -3.77 5.31 -6.44
CA PHE A 146 -4.92 4.77 -5.72
C PHE A 146 -5.61 3.69 -6.57
N PRO A 147 -6.45 2.81 -5.99
CA PRO A 147 -7.09 1.71 -6.71
C PRO A 147 -8.02 2.18 -7.84
N HIS A 148 -8.29 1.29 -8.78
CA HIS A 148 -9.23 1.53 -9.87
C HIS A 148 -10.67 1.26 -9.43
N ASP A 149 -11.66 1.94 -10.03
CA ASP A 149 -13.09 1.82 -9.70
C ASP A 149 -13.71 0.46 -10.09
N ASN A 150 -13.08 -0.28 -11.00
CA ASN A 150 -13.45 -1.62 -11.41
C ASN A 150 -12.66 -2.72 -10.66
N ASP A 151 -12.11 -2.41 -9.48
CA ASP A 151 -11.55 -3.42 -8.61
C ASP A 151 -12.65 -4.35 -8.07
N TRP A 152 -12.27 -5.59 -7.74
CA TRP A 152 -13.20 -6.56 -7.15
C TRP A 152 -13.36 -6.40 -5.63
N ASN A 153 -12.44 -5.73 -4.96
CA ASN A 153 -12.45 -5.51 -3.50
C ASN A 153 -13.23 -4.25 -3.16
N SER A 154 -14.20 -4.38 -2.27
CA SER A 154 -15.07 -3.26 -1.87
C SER A 154 -14.34 -2.11 -1.18
N THR A 155 -13.27 -2.40 -0.42
CA THR A 155 -12.44 -1.36 0.24
C THR A 155 -11.58 -0.62 -0.79
N HIS A 156 -11.09 -1.31 -1.83
CA HIS A 156 -10.36 -0.68 -2.94
C HIS A 156 -11.28 0.30 -3.69
N ILE A 157 -12.49 -0.15 -4.05
CA ILE A 157 -13.48 0.71 -4.69
C ILE A 157 -13.82 1.90 -3.77
N GLY A 158 -13.99 1.66 -2.46
CA GLY A 158 -14.21 2.71 -1.48
C GLY A 158 -13.06 3.72 -1.42
N THR A 159 -11.82 3.26 -1.43
CA THR A 159 -10.63 4.13 -1.48
C THR A 159 -10.59 4.95 -2.77
N HIS A 160 -10.91 4.36 -3.92
CA HIS A 160 -11.03 5.09 -5.19
C HIS A 160 -12.05 6.24 -5.09
N LEU A 161 -13.20 5.99 -4.46
CA LEU A 161 -14.25 7.00 -4.33
C LEU A 161 -13.95 8.07 -3.27
N LEU A 162 -13.00 7.80 -2.39
CA LEU A 162 -12.63 8.67 -1.27
C LEU A 162 -11.52 9.66 -1.67
N VAL A 163 -10.60 9.24 -2.55
CA VAL A 163 -9.47 10.02 -3.08
C VAL A 163 -9.87 10.84 -4.32
#